data_1c64b91ed30757a0a7507d2ad79caf66
#
_entry.id   1c64b91ed30757a0a7507d2ad79caf66
#
_cell.length_a   1.000
_cell.length_b   1.000
_cell.length_c   1.000
_cell.angle_alpha   90.00
_cell.angle_beta   90.00
_cell.angle_gamma   90.00
#
_symmetry.space_group_name_H-M   'P 1'
#
loop_
_entity.id
_entity.type
_entity.pdbx_description
1 polymer ?
#
loop_
_entity_poly.entity_id
_entity_poly.type
_entity_poly.pdbx_seq_one_letter_code
_entity_poly.pdbx_strand_id
1 'polypeptide(L)'
;MYKIAIIEDQTIIRAGLYAVLTQEPEFNVASQSTDPVAMLRQTWTTPPDLVLLDLVMPKMNGVEAIEEIKKRWLSTKILVYTYKDGGECISNAFQAGADGYVLKGSSTNELIAAIKNILLGHYYVSSAILSKIMNRYLTAEKMLSIDHLSSILTTRERELLKMITEGYKNKDMAESLCISLKTVETHRTNLMKKLNVHNVAELISVAEEAGMAIHSAERQLHSILSQFAHSSE
;
A
#
# COMPACT_ATOMS: atom_id res chain seq x y z
N MET A 1 -12.79 -4.16 32.32
CA MET A 1 -12.67 -5.42 31.56
C MET A 1 -13.42 -5.20 30.26
N TYR A 2 -12.72 -5.25 29.13
CA TYR A 2 -13.28 -4.97 27.80
C TYR A 2 -14.05 -6.18 27.27
N LYS A 3 -15.26 -5.94 26.77
CA LYS A 3 -16.11 -6.96 26.17
C LYS A 3 -15.75 -7.16 24.69
N ILE A 4 -15.29 -8.35 24.35
CA ILE A 4 -14.89 -8.71 22.98
C ILE A 4 -15.90 -9.69 22.41
N ALA A 5 -16.36 -9.45 21.18
CA ALA A 5 -17.10 -10.41 20.39
C ALA A 5 -16.21 -10.96 19.26
N ILE A 6 -16.26 -12.25 19.04
CA ILE A 6 -15.53 -12.94 17.96
C ILE A 6 -16.54 -13.36 16.88
N ILE A 7 -16.28 -12.99 15.64
CA ILE A 7 -17.03 -13.45 14.46
C ILE A 7 -16.06 -14.14 13.51
N GLU A 8 -16.13 -15.46 13.49
CA GLU A 8 -15.21 -16.35 12.77
C GLU A 8 -15.93 -17.67 12.45
N ASP A 9 -16.00 -18.06 11.20
CA ASP A 9 -16.69 -19.29 10.78
C ASP A 9 -15.86 -20.55 11.04
N GLN A 10 -14.52 -20.44 10.98
CA GLN A 10 -13.62 -21.58 11.21
C GLN A 10 -13.52 -21.92 12.69
N THR A 11 -14.06 -23.07 13.06
CA THR A 11 -14.16 -23.50 14.48
C THR A 11 -12.82 -23.53 15.21
N ILE A 12 -11.76 -24.01 14.56
CA ILE A 12 -10.42 -24.11 15.16
C ILE A 12 -9.84 -22.73 15.43
N ILE A 13 -9.97 -21.80 14.46
CA ILE A 13 -9.48 -20.43 14.62
C ILE A 13 -10.27 -19.72 15.72
N ARG A 14 -11.59 -19.83 15.72
CA ARG A 14 -12.45 -19.25 16.76
C ARG A 14 -12.11 -19.77 18.16
N ALA A 15 -11.89 -21.08 18.30
CA ALA A 15 -11.47 -21.67 19.57
C ALA A 15 -10.08 -21.19 20.01
N GLY A 16 -9.14 -21.07 19.08
CA GLY A 16 -7.80 -20.53 19.32
C GLY A 16 -7.84 -19.06 19.78
N LEU A 17 -8.62 -18.23 19.09
CA LEU A 17 -8.84 -16.83 19.47
C LEU A 17 -9.44 -16.71 20.88
N TYR A 18 -10.45 -17.52 21.19
CA TYR A 18 -11.04 -17.59 22.52
C TYR A 18 -9.99 -17.92 23.59
N ALA A 19 -9.21 -18.98 23.36
CA ALA A 19 -8.18 -19.42 24.30
C ALA A 19 -7.12 -18.34 24.54
N VAL A 20 -6.69 -17.65 23.49
CA VAL A 20 -5.70 -16.56 23.57
C VAL A 20 -6.27 -15.35 24.31
N LEU A 21 -7.46 -14.88 23.92
CA LEU A 21 -8.04 -13.67 24.50
C LEU A 21 -8.42 -13.84 25.97
N THR A 22 -8.82 -15.03 26.39
CA THR A 22 -9.15 -15.31 27.80
C THR A 22 -7.93 -15.38 28.73
N GLN A 23 -6.72 -15.45 28.19
CA GLN A 23 -5.49 -15.34 29.00
C GLN A 23 -5.18 -13.89 29.41
N GLU A 24 -5.74 -12.91 28.71
CA GLU A 24 -5.55 -11.50 29.03
C GLU A 24 -6.57 -11.06 30.12
N PRO A 25 -6.11 -10.63 31.31
CA PRO A 25 -7.02 -10.27 32.41
C PRO A 25 -7.97 -9.09 32.10
N GLU A 26 -7.60 -8.26 31.11
CA GLU A 26 -8.36 -7.09 30.71
C GLU A 26 -9.52 -7.42 29.77
N PHE A 27 -9.54 -8.63 29.17
CA PHE A 27 -10.50 -9.03 28.16
C PHE A 27 -11.55 -10.00 28.71
N ASN A 28 -12.78 -9.83 28.20
CA ASN A 28 -13.89 -10.73 28.40
C ASN A 28 -14.50 -11.09 27.06
N VAL A 29 -14.38 -12.33 26.63
CA VAL A 29 -15.04 -12.80 25.41
C VAL A 29 -16.53 -13.00 25.67
N ALA A 30 -17.31 -11.96 25.39
CA ALA A 30 -18.73 -11.90 25.69
C ALA A 30 -19.59 -12.69 24.68
N SER A 31 -19.08 -12.91 23.45
CA SER A 31 -19.79 -13.68 22.41
C SER A 31 -18.82 -14.29 21.41
N GLN A 32 -19.23 -15.45 20.89
CA GLN A 32 -18.61 -16.11 19.75
C GLN A 32 -19.69 -16.44 18.72
N SER A 33 -19.51 -16.03 17.49
CA SER A 33 -20.47 -16.27 16.41
C SER A 33 -19.77 -16.81 15.17
N THR A 34 -20.47 -17.62 14.39
CA THR A 34 -19.98 -18.17 13.12
C THR A 34 -20.23 -17.25 11.93
N ASP A 35 -21.10 -16.26 12.11
CA ASP A 35 -21.44 -15.27 11.09
C ASP A 35 -21.97 -13.97 11.74
N PRO A 36 -21.88 -12.83 11.01
CA PRO A 36 -22.32 -11.53 11.53
C PRO A 36 -23.80 -11.45 11.85
N VAL A 37 -24.64 -12.13 11.07
CA VAL A 37 -26.10 -12.11 11.29
C VAL A 37 -26.46 -12.77 12.62
N ALA A 38 -25.81 -13.88 12.97
CA ALA A 38 -25.98 -14.55 14.26
C ALA A 38 -25.58 -13.63 15.43
N MET A 39 -24.47 -12.91 15.30
CA MET A 39 -24.01 -11.96 16.30
C MET A 39 -24.96 -10.76 16.45
N LEU A 40 -25.43 -10.18 15.36
CA LEU A 40 -26.35 -9.04 15.36
C LEU A 40 -27.73 -9.38 15.92
N ARG A 41 -28.17 -10.64 15.81
CA ARG A 41 -29.46 -11.12 16.40
C ARG A 41 -29.40 -11.37 17.90
N GLN A 42 -28.20 -11.41 18.49
CA GLN A 42 -28.09 -11.62 19.94
C GLN A 42 -28.66 -10.41 20.70
N THR A 43 -29.23 -10.71 21.87
CA THR A 43 -29.67 -9.67 22.79
C THR A 43 -28.48 -9.19 23.62
N TRP A 44 -28.09 -7.96 23.41
CA TRP A 44 -26.99 -7.32 24.11
C TRP A 44 -27.55 -6.36 25.18
N THR A 45 -27.21 -6.59 26.43
CA THR A 45 -27.48 -5.63 27.51
C THR A 45 -26.62 -4.36 27.36
N THR A 46 -25.37 -4.55 26.93
CA THR A 46 -24.44 -3.49 26.53
C THR A 46 -23.68 -3.98 25.32
N PRO A 47 -23.43 -3.13 24.31
CA PRO A 47 -22.68 -3.52 23.12
C PRO A 47 -21.25 -3.99 23.49
N PRO A 48 -20.60 -4.79 22.63
CA PRO A 48 -19.20 -5.12 22.81
C PRO A 48 -18.32 -3.89 22.63
N ASP A 49 -17.22 -3.80 23.37
CA ASP A 49 -16.24 -2.74 23.20
C ASP A 49 -15.45 -2.94 21.90
N LEU A 50 -15.20 -4.22 21.53
CA LEU A 50 -14.50 -4.58 20.29
C LEU A 50 -15.12 -5.84 19.66
N VAL A 51 -15.23 -5.81 18.33
CA VAL A 51 -15.55 -6.97 17.49
C VAL A 51 -14.30 -7.39 16.73
N LEU A 52 -13.89 -8.64 16.91
CA LEU A 52 -12.86 -9.30 16.10
C LEU A 52 -13.59 -10.02 14.97
N LEU A 53 -13.33 -9.61 13.70
CA LEU A 53 -14.13 -9.98 12.54
C LEU A 53 -13.27 -10.57 11.41
N ASP A 54 -13.59 -11.77 10.95
CA ASP A 54 -13.10 -12.20 9.63
C ASP A 54 -13.92 -11.56 8.51
N LEU A 55 -13.27 -11.32 7.37
CA LEU A 55 -13.93 -10.81 6.16
C LEU A 55 -14.46 -11.94 5.26
N VAL A 56 -13.95 -13.15 5.42
CA VAL A 56 -14.28 -14.28 4.53
C VAL A 56 -15.20 -15.23 5.27
N MET A 57 -16.49 -14.94 5.22
CA MET A 57 -17.52 -15.72 5.89
C MET A 57 -18.73 -15.96 4.97
N PRO A 58 -19.49 -17.04 5.19
CA PRO A 58 -20.76 -17.26 4.51
C PRO A 58 -21.82 -16.22 4.96
N LYS A 59 -22.86 -16.04 4.16
CA LYS A 59 -24.11 -15.29 4.39
C LYS A 59 -24.01 -13.76 4.32
N MET A 60 -22.93 -13.14 4.73
CA MET A 60 -22.78 -11.67 4.69
C MET A 60 -21.33 -11.33 4.37
N ASN A 61 -21.12 -10.38 3.47
CA ASN A 61 -19.80 -9.86 3.18
C ASN A 61 -19.23 -9.15 4.44
N GLY A 62 -17.96 -9.38 4.73
CA GLY A 62 -17.32 -8.78 5.91
C GLY A 62 -17.35 -7.25 5.93
N VAL A 63 -17.29 -6.59 4.76
CA VAL A 63 -17.42 -5.13 4.65
C VAL A 63 -18.84 -4.67 5.04
N GLU A 64 -19.87 -5.34 4.54
CA GLU A 64 -21.27 -5.09 4.93
C GLU A 64 -21.47 -5.33 6.44
N ALA A 65 -20.78 -6.34 7.00
CA ALA A 65 -20.85 -6.61 8.43
C ALA A 65 -20.27 -5.44 9.26
N ILE A 66 -19.17 -4.84 8.81
CA ILE A 66 -18.58 -3.66 9.45
C ILE A 66 -19.60 -2.51 9.48
N GLU A 67 -20.23 -2.21 8.34
CA GLU A 67 -21.23 -1.13 8.24
C GLU A 67 -22.41 -1.39 9.17
N GLU A 68 -22.97 -2.60 9.17
CA GLU A 68 -24.13 -2.95 10.02
C GLU A 68 -23.80 -2.89 11.52
N ILE A 69 -22.59 -3.33 11.91
CA ILE A 69 -22.11 -3.20 13.29
C ILE A 69 -21.98 -1.73 13.68
N LYS A 70 -21.38 -0.90 12.83
CA LYS A 70 -21.19 0.55 13.09
C LYS A 70 -22.52 1.31 13.11
N LYS A 71 -23.46 0.96 12.23
CA LYS A 71 -24.83 1.53 12.28
C LYS A 71 -25.54 1.23 13.60
N ARG A 72 -25.35 0.02 14.12
CA ARG A 72 -26.00 -0.40 15.37
C ARG A 72 -25.28 0.12 16.61
N TRP A 73 -23.95 0.10 16.61
CA TRP A 73 -23.10 0.49 17.74
C TRP A 73 -21.90 1.31 17.26
N LEU A 74 -22.08 2.59 17.16
CA LEU A 74 -21.07 3.51 16.61
C LEU A 74 -19.75 3.50 17.43
N SER A 75 -19.84 3.31 18.73
CA SER A 75 -18.67 3.28 19.64
C SER A 75 -17.91 1.96 19.63
N THR A 76 -18.53 0.87 19.17
CA THR A 76 -17.87 -0.45 19.10
C THR A 76 -16.69 -0.41 18.14
N LYS A 77 -15.55 -0.82 18.61
CA LYS A 77 -14.33 -0.94 17.81
C LYS A 77 -14.38 -2.21 16.95
N ILE A 78 -13.81 -2.15 15.75
CA ILE A 78 -13.77 -3.29 14.83
C ILE A 78 -12.34 -3.57 14.42
N LEU A 79 -11.83 -4.74 14.79
CA LEU A 79 -10.56 -5.28 14.31
C LEU A 79 -10.84 -6.38 13.30
N VAL A 80 -10.45 -6.13 12.07
CA VAL A 80 -10.46 -7.15 11.01
C VAL A 80 -9.30 -8.11 11.22
N TYR A 81 -9.59 -9.43 11.22
CA TYR A 81 -8.62 -10.51 11.37
C TYR A 81 -8.84 -11.55 10.28
N THR A 82 -8.07 -11.50 9.19
CA THR A 82 -8.37 -12.22 7.95
C THR A 82 -7.10 -12.66 7.19
N TYR A 83 -7.25 -13.59 6.24
CA TYR A 83 -6.18 -13.92 5.27
C TYR A 83 -6.11 -12.97 4.07
N LYS A 84 -7.11 -12.09 3.89
CA LYS A 84 -7.12 -11.13 2.78
C LYS A 84 -6.08 -10.04 3.01
N ASP A 85 -5.17 -9.86 2.03
CA ASP A 85 -4.07 -8.90 2.12
C ASP A 85 -4.03 -7.90 0.96
N GLY A 86 -5.08 -7.92 0.11
CA GLY A 86 -5.24 -7.01 -1.02
C GLY A 86 -5.57 -5.59 -0.58
N GLY A 87 -4.89 -4.60 -1.17
CA GLY A 87 -5.06 -3.18 -0.80
C GLY A 87 -6.49 -2.67 -0.94
N GLU A 88 -7.27 -3.19 -1.89
CA GLU A 88 -8.69 -2.87 -2.06
C GLU A 88 -9.53 -3.38 -0.88
N CYS A 89 -9.29 -4.61 -0.43
CA CYS A 89 -9.98 -5.17 0.74
C CYS A 89 -9.70 -4.36 2.01
N ILE A 90 -8.44 -3.93 2.18
CA ILE A 90 -8.01 -3.10 3.31
C ILE A 90 -8.69 -1.73 3.25
N SER A 91 -8.66 -1.07 2.09
CA SER A 91 -9.29 0.25 1.88
C SER A 91 -10.79 0.20 2.17
N ASN A 92 -11.49 -0.80 1.60
CA ASN A 92 -12.94 -0.96 1.78
C ASN A 92 -13.30 -1.22 3.25
N ALA A 93 -12.50 -2.01 3.98
CA ALA A 93 -12.74 -2.25 5.40
C ALA A 93 -12.63 -0.97 6.24
N PHE A 94 -11.59 -0.14 6.01
CA PHE A 94 -11.45 1.13 6.71
C PHE A 94 -12.53 2.15 6.31
N GLN A 95 -12.91 2.21 5.03
CA GLN A 95 -14.00 3.07 4.56
C GLN A 95 -15.35 2.68 5.20
N ALA A 96 -15.59 1.39 5.42
CA ALA A 96 -16.77 0.89 6.12
C ALA A 96 -16.74 1.15 7.65
N GLY A 97 -15.59 1.55 8.19
CA GLY A 97 -15.44 1.95 9.59
C GLY A 97 -14.64 0.98 10.46
N ALA A 98 -13.82 0.10 9.89
CA ALA A 98 -12.88 -0.69 10.70
C ALA A 98 -11.88 0.22 11.42
N ASP A 99 -11.52 -0.15 12.65
CA ASP A 99 -10.51 0.56 13.46
C ASP A 99 -9.13 -0.10 13.34
N GLY A 100 -9.05 -1.33 12.81
CA GLY A 100 -7.79 -1.99 12.55
C GLY A 100 -7.88 -3.19 11.63
N TYR A 101 -6.70 -3.64 11.17
CA TYR A 101 -6.56 -4.73 10.22
C TYR A 101 -5.32 -5.56 10.50
N VAL A 102 -5.49 -6.84 10.78
CA VAL A 102 -4.44 -7.81 11.11
C VAL A 102 -4.61 -9.07 10.27
N LEU A 103 -3.52 -9.60 9.75
CA LEU A 103 -3.54 -10.86 9.00
C LEU A 103 -3.53 -12.07 9.92
N LYS A 104 -4.25 -13.14 9.57
CA LYS A 104 -4.29 -14.42 10.31
C LYS A 104 -2.93 -15.15 10.39
N GLY A 105 -1.88 -14.64 9.74
CA GLY A 105 -0.50 -15.09 9.89
C GLY A 105 0.33 -14.32 10.92
N SER A 106 -0.23 -13.30 11.53
CA SER A 106 0.43 -12.50 12.56
C SER A 106 0.60 -13.27 13.85
N SER A 107 1.61 -12.89 14.66
CA SER A 107 1.82 -13.50 15.97
C SER A 107 0.70 -13.17 16.95
N THR A 108 0.51 -14.01 17.95
CA THR A 108 -0.44 -13.76 19.04
C THR A 108 -0.17 -12.42 19.73
N ASN A 109 1.10 -12.08 19.95
CA ASN A 109 1.48 -10.81 20.57
C ASN A 109 1.08 -9.60 19.71
N GLU A 110 1.19 -9.71 18.38
CA GLU A 110 0.75 -8.66 17.47
C GLU A 110 -0.77 -8.47 17.51
N LEU A 111 -1.54 -9.56 17.55
CA LEU A 111 -2.99 -9.52 17.71
C LEU A 111 -3.42 -8.83 19.02
N ILE A 112 -2.83 -9.21 20.15
CA ILE A 112 -3.11 -8.60 21.46
C ILE A 112 -2.73 -7.11 21.45
N ALA A 113 -1.57 -6.77 20.92
CA ALA A 113 -1.15 -5.37 20.79
C ALA A 113 -2.13 -4.55 19.91
N ALA A 114 -2.61 -5.13 18.81
CA ALA A 114 -3.62 -4.50 17.96
C ALA A 114 -4.91 -4.20 18.73
N ILE A 115 -5.44 -5.18 19.46
CA ILE A 115 -6.66 -5.02 20.26
C ILE A 115 -6.47 -3.90 21.29
N LYS A 116 -5.38 -3.92 22.07
CA LYS A 116 -5.10 -2.91 23.09
C LYS A 116 -5.00 -1.49 22.50
N ASN A 117 -4.28 -1.32 21.39
CA ASN A 117 -4.17 -0.03 20.71
C ASN A 117 -5.53 0.50 20.23
N ILE A 118 -6.35 -0.37 19.63
CA ILE A 118 -7.67 0.00 19.13
C ILE A 118 -8.60 0.41 20.26
N LEU A 119 -8.58 -0.29 21.40
CA LEU A 119 -9.36 0.05 22.57
C LEU A 119 -8.95 1.38 23.20
N LEU A 120 -7.69 1.79 23.03
CA LEU A 120 -7.19 3.13 23.38
C LEU A 120 -7.59 4.23 22.38
N GLY A 121 -8.24 3.87 21.26
CA GLY A 121 -8.71 4.81 20.25
C GLY A 121 -7.74 5.02 19.08
N HIS A 122 -6.65 4.28 19.00
CA HIS A 122 -5.71 4.34 17.88
C HIS A 122 -6.13 3.40 16.76
N TYR A 123 -5.83 3.77 15.52
CA TYR A 123 -5.90 2.83 14.39
C TYR A 123 -4.72 1.86 14.42
N TYR A 124 -4.95 0.63 13.99
CA TYR A 124 -3.89 -0.38 13.93
C TYR A 124 -3.87 -1.11 12.58
N VAL A 125 -2.68 -1.26 12.03
CA VAL A 125 -2.44 -2.07 10.83
C VAL A 125 -1.22 -2.93 11.10
N SER A 126 -1.30 -4.25 10.81
CA SER A 126 -0.15 -5.14 10.99
C SER A 126 1.04 -4.71 10.13
N SER A 127 2.24 -4.95 10.62
CA SER A 127 3.50 -4.55 9.98
C SER A 127 3.62 -5.05 8.53
N ALA A 128 3.15 -6.26 8.27
CA ALA A 128 3.13 -6.85 6.93
C ALA A 128 2.23 -6.07 5.95
N ILE A 129 1.08 -5.58 6.42
CA ILE A 129 0.16 -4.76 5.62
C ILE A 129 0.72 -3.36 5.42
N LEU A 130 1.26 -2.75 6.48
CA LEU A 130 1.86 -1.41 6.41
C LEU A 130 2.94 -1.35 5.33
N SER A 131 3.83 -2.34 5.29
CA SER A 131 4.87 -2.44 4.25
C SER A 131 4.27 -2.50 2.83
N LYS A 132 3.16 -3.24 2.64
CA LYS A 132 2.47 -3.31 1.34
C LYS A 132 1.82 -1.97 0.95
N ILE A 133 1.17 -1.30 1.90
CA ILE A 133 0.54 0.02 1.69
C ILE A 133 1.62 1.04 1.32
N MET A 134 2.72 1.10 2.07
CA MET A 134 3.83 2.02 1.80
C MET A 134 4.46 1.78 0.44
N ASN A 135 4.74 0.52 0.08
CA ASN A 135 5.26 0.19 -1.25
C ASN A 135 4.29 0.62 -2.36
N ARG A 136 2.99 0.42 -2.17
CA ARG A 136 1.98 0.84 -3.15
C ARG A 136 1.89 2.37 -3.24
N TYR A 137 1.95 3.07 -2.12
CA TYR A 137 1.94 4.53 -2.08
C TYR A 137 3.16 5.11 -2.82
N LEU A 138 4.36 4.61 -2.49
CA LEU A 138 5.60 5.03 -3.16
C LEU A 138 5.60 4.71 -4.67
N THR A 139 4.98 3.59 -5.07
CA THR A 139 4.83 3.23 -6.48
C THR A 139 3.79 4.11 -7.18
N ALA A 140 2.67 4.43 -6.51
CA ALA A 140 1.64 5.32 -7.04
C ALA A 140 2.17 6.76 -7.18
N GLU A 141 2.97 7.23 -6.24
CA GLU A 141 3.62 8.55 -6.32
C GLU A 141 4.59 8.63 -7.51
N LYS A 142 5.36 7.57 -7.78
CA LYS A 142 6.16 7.44 -9.00
C LYS A 142 5.29 7.42 -10.28
N MET A 143 4.16 6.70 -10.28
CA MET A 143 3.25 6.68 -11.43
C MET A 143 2.59 8.04 -11.68
N LEU A 144 2.15 8.74 -10.64
CA LEU A 144 1.60 10.10 -10.75
C LEU A 144 2.64 11.08 -11.29
N SER A 145 3.92 10.93 -10.93
CA SER A 145 5.03 11.72 -11.46
C SER A 145 5.26 11.45 -12.95
N ILE A 146 5.19 10.18 -13.39
CA ILE A 146 5.29 9.79 -14.80
C ILE A 146 4.08 10.32 -15.60
N ASP A 147 2.86 10.20 -15.09
CA ASP A 147 1.65 10.70 -15.75
C ASP A 147 1.66 12.23 -15.83
N HIS A 148 2.16 12.91 -14.82
CA HIS A 148 2.31 14.36 -14.83
C HIS A 148 3.34 14.82 -15.88
N LEU A 149 4.52 14.19 -15.95
CA LEU A 149 5.50 14.47 -17.00
C LEU A 149 4.94 14.11 -18.38
N SER A 150 4.18 13.03 -18.50
CA SER A 150 3.55 12.61 -19.74
C SER A 150 2.50 13.59 -20.26
N SER A 151 1.84 14.32 -19.36
CA SER A 151 0.85 15.35 -19.72
C SER A 151 1.48 16.69 -20.14
N ILE A 152 2.67 17.01 -19.62
CA ILE A 152 3.38 18.28 -19.89
C ILE A 152 4.29 18.16 -21.12
N LEU A 153 4.93 17.00 -21.32
CA LEU A 153 5.92 16.78 -22.36
C LEU A 153 5.30 16.20 -23.63
N THR A 154 5.70 16.73 -24.77
CA THR A 154 5.41 16.12 -26.07
C THR A 154 6.14 14.77 -26.21
N THR A 155 5.70 13.93 -27.13
CA THR A 155 6.36 12.65 -27.42
C THR A 155 7.86 12.83 -27.70
N ARG A 156 8.24 13.86 -28.46
CA ARG A 156 9.64 14.18 -28.80
C ARG A 156 10.45 14.64 -27.59
N GLU A 157 9.86 15.40 -26.69
CA GLU A 157 10.53 15.85 -25.46
C GLU A 157 10.75 14.67 -24.49
N ARG A 158 9.83 13.71 -24.45
CA ARG A 158 9.98 12.46 -23.65
C ARG A 158 11.10 11.57 -24.20
N GLU A 159 11.14 11.35 -25.52
CA GLU A 159 12.22 10.61 -26.17
C GLU A 159 13.58 11.25 -25.87
N LEU A 160 13.66 12.57 -25.97
CA LEU A 160 14.86 13.32 -25.70
C LEU A 160 15.28 13.23 -24.20
N LEU A 161 14.33 13.37 -23.28
CA LEU A 161 14.57 13.22 -21.84
C LEU A 161 15.17 11.84 -21.52
N LYS A 162 14.59 10.78 -22.08
CA LYS A 162 15.10 9.41 -21.91
C LYS A 162 16.55 9.30 -22.42
N MET A 163 16.85 9.79 -23.61
CA MET A 163 18.21 9.73 -24.15
C MET A 163 19.21 10.56 -23.33
N ILE A 164 18.81 11.70 -22.78
CA ILE A 164 19.63 12.50 -21.87
C ILE A 164 19.96 11.71 -20.59
N THR A 165 18.98 11.04 -19.99
CA THR A 165 19.21 10.22 -18.79
C THR A 165 20.06 8.97 -19.07
N GLU A 166 20.05 8.46 -20.30
CA GLU A 166 20.93 7.40 -20.79
C GLU A 166 22.34 7.89 -21.14
N GLY A 167 22.59 9.22 -21.09
CA GLY A 167 23.90 9.82 -21.30
C GLY A 167 24.28 10.09 -22.74
N TYR A 168 23.34 10.07 -23.69
CA TYR A 168 23.59 10.39 -25.09
C TYR A 168 24.01 11.85 -25.28
N LYS A 169 24.97 12.08 -26.16
CA LYS A 169 25.37 13.43 -26.58
C LYS A 169 24.39 14.01 -27.62
N ASN A 170 24.35 15.31 -27.73
CA ASN A 170 23.44 15.99 -28.68
C ASN A 170 23.58 15.46 -30.11
N LYS A 171 24.81 15.11 -30.55
CA LYS A 171 25.08 14.57 -31.88
C LYS A 171 24.43 13.19 -32.07
N ASP A 172 24.60 12.31 -31.07
CA ASP A 172 24.05 10.95 -31.11
C ASP A 172 22.52 10.98 -31.10
N MET A 173 21.93 11.91 -30.33
CA MET A 173 20.49 12.16 -30.32
C MET A 173 19.97 12.66 -31.66
N ALA A 174 20.71 13.58 -32.32
CA ALA A 174 20.34 14.10 -33.65
C ALA A 174 20.33 12.97 -34.71
N GLU A 175 21.33 12.11 -34.68
CA GLU A 175 21.44 10.95 -35.58
C GLU A 175 20.31 9.93 -35.30
N SER A 176 20.13 9.54 -34.06
CA SER A 176 19.12 8.56 -33.65
C SER A 176 17.68 9.00 -33.94
N LEU A 177 17.40 10.30 -33.78
CA LEU A 177 16.07 10.87 -34.01
C LEU A 177 15.86 11.38 -35.42
N CYS A 178 16.87 11.27 -36.28
CA CYS A 178 16.87 11.77 -37.67
C CYS A 178 16.49 13.26 -37.78
N ILE A 179 17.04 14.12 -36.89
CA ILE A 179 16.80 15.56 -36.86
C ILE A 179 18.13 16.34 -36.81
N SER A 180 18.08 17.65 -37.04
CA SER A 180 19.29 18.47 -36.96
C SER A 180 19.74 18.68 -35.51
N LEU A 181 21.05 18.93 -35.32
CA LEU A 181 21.62 19.28 -34.03
C LEU A 181 20.90 20.50 -33.40
N LYS A 182 20.61 21.51 -34.24
CA LYS A 182 19.87 22.71 -33.83
C LYS A 182 18.45 22.39 -33.35
N THR A 183 17.81 21.38 -33.94
CA THR A 183 16.48 20.91 -33.52
C THR A 183 16.55 20.24 -32.15
N VAL A 184 17.57 19.43 -31.90
CA VAL A 184 17.84 18.84 -30.58
C VAL A 184 18.01 19.92 -29.51
N GLU A 185 18.81 20.94 -29.80
CA GLU A 185 19.04 22.07 -28.87
C GLU A 185 17.74 22.83 -28.57
N THR A 186 16.89 23.04 -29.58
CA THR A 186 15.58 23.66 -29.40
C THR A 186 14.67 22.84 -28.52
N HIS A 187 14.58 21.52 -28.73
CA HIS A 187 13.77 20.62 -27.90
C HIS A 187 14.31 20.57 -26.47
N ARG A 188 15.63 20.53 -26.24
CA ARG A 188 16.24 20.60 -24.92
C ARG A 188 15.87 21.89 -24.18
N THR A 189 15.95 23.02 -24.87
CA THR A 189 15.58 24.31 -24.26
C THR A 189 14.11 24.35 -23.86
N ASN A 190 13.22 23.82 -24.71
CA ASN A 190 11.80 23.75 -24.40
C ASN A 190 11.52 22.77 -23.24
N LEU A 191 12.18 21.62 -23.23
CA LEU A 191 12.10 20.62 -22.18
C LEU A 191 12.52 21.21 -20.80
N MET A 192 13.68 21.87 -20.76
CA MET A 192 14.18 22.52 -19.55
C MET A 192 13.26 23.63 -19.05
N LYS A 193 12.70 24.44 -19.97
CA LYS A 193 11.68 25.45 -19.63
C LYS A 193 10.42 24.85 -19.04
N LYS A 194 9.89 23.78 -19.65
CA LYS A 194 8.66 23.12 -19.19
C LYS A 194 8.81 22.47 -17.81
N LEU A 195 10.00 21.93 -17.51
CA LEU A 195 10.31 21.30 -16.24
C LEU A 195 10.88 22.29 -15.21
N ASN A 196 11.02 23.56 -15.59
CA ASN A 196 11.58 24.62 -14.73
C ASN A 196 12.96 24.27 -14.15
N VAL A 197 13.85 23.69 -14.98
CA VAL A 197 15.21 23.30 -14.61
C VAL A 197 16.23 24.10 -15.40
N HIS A 198 17.41 24.34 -14.83
CA HIS A 198 18.42 25.23 -15.40
C HIS A 198 19.67 24.52 -15.91
N ASN A 199 19.85 23.25 -15.57
CA ASN A 199 21.00 22.45 -16.01
C ASN A 199 20.62 20.97 -16.19
N VAL A 200 21.56 20.21 -16.79
CA VAL A 200 21.33 18.79 -17.12
C VAL A 200 21.26 17.92 -15.84
N ALA A 201 21.95 18.28 -14.78
CA ALA A 201 21.94 17.52 -13.54
C ALA A 201 20.56 17.62 -12.88
N GLU A 202 19.95 18.81 -12.82
CA GLU A 202 18.55 18.98 -12.37
C GLU A 202 17.56 18.23 -13.24
N LEU A 203 17.79 18.23 -14.57
CA LEU A 203 16.94 17.50 -15.52
C LEU A 203 16.96 15.98 -15.26
N ILE A 204 18.15 15.42 -14.98
CA ILE A 204 18.32 14.01 -14.65
C ILE A 204 17.64 13.71 -13.31
N SER A 205 17.81 14.56 -12.29
CA SER A 205 17.16 14.40 -10.98
C SER A 205 15.64 14.33 -11.10
N VAL A 206 15.03 15.26 -11.85
CA VAL A 206 13.57 15.27 -12.10
C VAL A 206 13.12 14.00 -12.84
N ALA A 207 13.89 13.51 -13.79
CA ALA A 207 13.58 12.29 -14.51
C ALA A 207 13.74 11.02 -13.63
N GLU A 208 14.72 11.01 -12.71
CA GLU A 208 14.92 9.94 -11.74
C GLU A 208 13.78 9.90 -10.71
N GLU A 209 13.38 11.05 -10.17
CA GLU A 209 12.24 11.19 -9.27
C GLU A 209 10.93 10.73 -9.92
N ALA A 210 10.77 11.00 -11.21
CA ALA A 210 9.63 10.54 -12.00
C ALA A 210 9.71 9.07 -12.44
N GLY A 211 10.77 8.34 -12.10
CA GLY A 211 10.95 6.95 -12.47
C GLY A 211 11.24 6.70 -13.96
N MET A 212 11.65 7.74 -14.72
CA MET A 212 11.97 7.65 -16.15
C MET A 212 13.45 7.31 -16.41
N ALA A 213 14.30 7.26 -15.39
CA ALA A 213 15.73 6.97 -15.52
C ALA A 213 16.11 5.69 -14.76
N ILE A 214 17.04 4.94 -15.31
CA ILE A 214 17.64 3.79 -14.63
C ILE A 214 18.56 4.29 -13.52
N HIS A 215 18.43 3.76 -12.32
CA HIS A 215 19.24 4.13 -11.15
C HIS A 215 20.73 4.11 -11.46
N SER A 216 21.49 5.09 -10.96
CA SER A 216 22.95 5.22 -11.13
C SER A 216 23.73 3.97 -10.71
N ALA A 217 23.22 3.19 -9.77
CA ALA A 217 23.79 1.92 -9.33
C ALA A 217 23.73 0.82 -10.41
N GLU A 218 22.65 0.76 -11.22
CA GLU A 218 22.56 -0.19 -12.33
C GLU A 218 23.48 0.21 -13.49
N ARG A 219 23.70 1.50 -13.70
CA ARG A 219 24.69 1.99 -14.69
C ARG A 219 26.12 1.62 -14.30
N GLN A 220 26.48 1.72 -13.03
CA GLN A 220 27.80 1.28 -12.56
C GLN A 220 27.98 -0.23 -12.73
N LEU A 221 26.94 -1.02 -12.43
CA LEU A 221 26.97 -2.48 -12.60
C LEU A 221 27.10 -2.86 -14.07
N HIS A 222 26.36 -2.20 -14.97
CA HIS A 222 26.42 -2.44 -16.43
C HIS A 222 27.76 -2.02 -17.02
N SER A 223 28.34 -0.90 -16.57
CA SER A 223 29.68 -0.44 -16.97
C SER A 223 30.78 -1.41 -16.50
N ILE A 224 30.66 -1.95 -15.27
CA ILE A 224 31.61 -2.94 -14.74
C ILE A 224 31.47 -4.26 -15.51
N LEU A 225 30.27 -4.75 -15.76
CA LEU A 225 30.03 -5.99 -16.50
C LEU A 225 30.50 -5.91 -17.97
N SER A 226 30.30 -4.74 -18.62
CA SER A 226 30.80 -4.54 -20.00
C SER A 226 32.35 -4.49 -20.09
N GLN A 227 33.02 -3.98 -19.05
CA GLN A 227 34.52 -4.03 -18.97
C GLN A 227 35.05 -5.46 -18.80
N PHE A 228 34.35 -6.32 -18.05
CA PHE A 228 34.72 -7.71 -17.91
C PHE A 228 34.46 -8.55 -19.16
N ALA A 229 33.47 -8.22 -19.97
CA ALA A 229 33.17 -8.91 -21.23
C ALA A 229 34.21 -8.67 -22.31
N HIS A 230 34.92 -7.53 -22.28
CA HIS A 230 35.99 -7.18 -23.25
C HIS A 230 37.39 -7.58 -22.81
N SER A 231 37.55 -8.16 -21.60
CA SER A 231 38.85 -8.64 -21.10
C SER A 231 39.07 -10.15 -21.27
N SER A 232 38.19 -10.83 -22.01
CA SER A 232 38.21 -12.29 -22.21
C SER A 232 38.39 -12.68 -23.67
N GLU A 233 38.94 -11.81 -24.53
CA GLU A 233 39.47 -12.13 -25.87
C GLU A 233 41.01 -12.02 -25.90
#